data_fa56b7da4505c0326782ee2d900c4771
#
_entry.id   fa56b7da4505c0326782ee2d900c4771
#
_cell.length_a   1.000
_cell.length_b   1.000
_cell.length_c   1.000
_cell.angle_alpha   90.00
_cell.angle_beta   90.00
_cell.angle_gamma   90.00
#
_symmetry.space_group_name_H-M   'P 1'
#
loop_
_entity.id
_entity.type
_entity.pdbx_description
1 polymer ?
#
loop_
_entity_poly.entity_id
_entity_poly.type
_entity_poly.pdbx_seq_one_letter_code
_entity_poly.pdbx_strand_id
1 'polypeptide(L)'
;DFSAAGAAALEDAGPAAGVAALPTRAERDAMQEGAPVVGDADKATGLGSAFHELAQAMVEGGQRFPVPGRVAATKRFWRLSERAGVRLDEALARWWGSDVRKEALSHAIVRAEVPFFQRVDSAYGGYVEGAIDLLATDPGSTHAFLVDYKTGDRGLDARALRQRHEMQANFYAHVLMGLGFSSVSCRFVCVELEREDAPGQPVVVPYEFDAAHPPRMG
;
A
#
# COMPACT_ATOMS: atom_id res chain seq x y z
N ASP A 1 -18.37 -30.82 1.72
CA ASP A 1 -19.78 -30.55 1.31
C ASP A 1 -20.27 -29.28 1.97
N PHE A 2 -20.01 -28.15 1.35
CA PHE A 2 -20.72 -26.92 1.68
C PHE A 2 -22.01 -26.92 0.86
N SER A 3 -23.11 -27.24 1.50
CA SER A 3 -24.43 -27.35 0.89
C SER A 3 -24.98 -25.96 0.53
N ALA A 4 -25.67 -25.91 -0.60
CA ALA A 4 -26.34 -24.76 -1.19
C ALA A 4 -27.43 -24.08 -0.32
N ALA A 5 -27.49 -24.31 0.98
CA ALA A 5 -28.46 -23.73 1.90
C ALA A 5 -28.05 -22.34 2.46
N GLY A 6 -26.83 -21.88 2.20
CA GLY A 6 -26.34 -20.56 2.66
C GLY A 6 -26.63 -19.39 1.69
N ALA A 7 -27.04 -19.66 0.46
CA ALA A 7 -27.24 -18.61 -0.55
C ALA A 7 -28.65 -17.97 -0.55
N ALA A 8 -29.63 -18.58 0.11
CA ALA A 8 -31.01 -18.12 0.07
C ALA A 8 -31.41 -17.15 1.20
N ALA A 9 -30.51 -16.85 2.15
CA ALA A 9 -30.80 -15.97 3.28
C ALA A 9 -30.34 -14.51 3.08
N LEU A 10 -29.81 -14.15 1.92
CA LEU A 10 -29.26 -12.80 1.63
C LEU A 10 -30.19 -11.92 0.79
N GLU A 11 -31.38 -12.41 0.38
CA GLU A 11 -32.28 -11.67 -0.52
C GLU A 11 -33.31 -10.77 0.17
N ASP A 12 -33.39 -10.74 1.50
CA ASP A 12 -34.42 -9.96 2.22
C ASP A 12 -33.88 -8.92 3.23
N ALA A 13 -32.64 -8.48 3.06
CA ALA A 13 -32.16 -7.29 3.74
C ALA A 13 -32.44 -6.07 2.86
N GLY A 14 -33.43 -5.28 3.24
CA GLY A 14 -33.72 -3.97 2.64
C GLY A 14 -32.48 -3.08 2.56
N PRO A 15 -32.51 -1.93 1.87
CA PRO A 15 -31.32 -1.15 1.50
C PRO A 15 -30.51 -0.84 2.75
N ALA A 16 -29.38 -1.51 2.90
CA ALA A 16 -28.43 -1.31 3.97
C ALA A 16 -28.01 0.16 3.92
N ALA A 17 -28.16 0.85 5.04
CA ALA A 17 -27.68 2.20 5.25
C ALA A 17 -26.23 2.29 4.77
N GLY A 18 -25.99 3.20 3.83
CA GLY A 18 -24.80 3.43 3.05
C GLY A 18 -23.50 2.84 3.56
N VAL A 19 -23.04 1.80 2.92
CA VAL A 19 -21.62 1.47 2.90
C VAL A 19 -20.96 2.68 2.23
N ALA A 20 -20.32 3.54 3.02
CA ALA A 20 -19.42 4.54 2.44
C ALA A 20 -18.33 3.72 1.75
N ALA A 21 -18.43 3.58 0.43
CA ALA A 21 -17.38 2.97 -0.36
C ALA A 21 -16.11 3.73 -0.03
N LEU A 22 -15.10 3.00 0.49
CA LEU A 22 -13.78 3.62 0.63
C LEU A 22 -13.36 4.11 -0.75
N PRO A 23 -12.70 5.25 -0.79
CA PRO A 23 -12.16 5.74 -2.05
C PRO A 23 -11.34 4.63 -2.70
N THR A 24 -11.56 4.44 -3.99
CA THR A 24 -10.75 3.55 -4.82
C THR A 24 -9.26 3.89 -4.59
N ARG A 25 -8.37 2.98 -4.93
CA ARG A 25 -6.92 3.24 -4.84
C ARG A 25 -6.55 4.58 -5.49
N ALA A 26 -7.10 4.85 -6.69
CA ALA A 26 -6.88 6.11 -7.40
C ALA A 26 -7.39 7.33 -6.61
N GLU A 27 -8.50 7.19 -5.90
CA GLU A 27 -9.03 8.27 -5.05
C GLU A 27 -8.23 8.44 -3.77
N ARG A 28 -7.70 7.35 -3.18
CA ARG A 28 -6.80 7.43 -2.02
C ARG A 28 -5.47 8.07 -2.39
N ASP A 29 -4.89 7.69 -3.52
CA ASP A 29 -3.68 8.30 -4.05
C ASP A 29 -3.91 9.80 -4.32
N ALA A 30 -5.06 10.18 -4.90
CA ALA A 30 -5.44 11.57 -5.12
C ALA A 30 -5.64 12.37 -3.81
N MET A 31 -6.20 11.74 -2.77
CA MET A 31 -6.37 12.37 -1.45
C MET A 31 -5.03 12.56 -0.72
N GLN A 32 -4.06 11.67 -0.97
CA GLN A 32 -2.73 11.74 -0.34
C GLN A 32 -1.80 12.75 -1.02
N GLU A 33 -2.02 13.07 -2.29
CA GLU A 33 -1.12 13.90 -3.09
C GLU A 33 -1.34 15.41 -2.96
N GLY A 34 -2.34 15.84 -2.19
CA GLY A 34 -2.72 17.26 -2.11
C GLY A 34 -3.37 17.76 -3.40
N ALA A 35 -4.00 18.93 -3.36
CA ALA A 35 -4.63 19.50 -4.55
C ALA A 35 -3.61 19.59 -5.71
N PRO A 36 -3.96 19.14 -6.93
CA PRO A 36 -3.04 19.16 -8.05
C PRO A 36 -2.56 20.58 -8.30
N VAL A 37 -1.25 20.73 -8.39
CA VAL A 37 -0.66 21.99 -8.89
C VAL A 37 -1.17 22.14 -10.32
N VAL A 38 -1.96 23.19 -10.54
CA VAL A 38 -2.53 23.50 -11.85
C VAL A 38 -1.38 23.62 -12.87
N GLY A 39 -1.30 22.65 -13.80
CA GLY A 39 -0.29 22.66 -14.86
C GLY A 39 0.49 21.36 -15.07
N ASP A 40 0.45 20.41 -14.18
CA ASP A 40 1.09 19.10 -14.39
C ASP A 40 0.06 18.15 -15.04
N ALA A 41 0.25 17.84 -16.35
CA ALA A 41 -0.59 16.93 -17.12
C ALA A 41 -0.51 15.47 -16.59
N ASP A 42 0.51 15.18 -15.79
CA ASP A 42 0.70 13.93 -15.11
C ASP A 42 -0.11 13.95 -13.81
N LYS A 43 -1.31 13.42 -13.91
CA LYS A 43 -2.08 13.15 -12.69
C LYS A 43 -1.21 12.23 -11.83
N ALA A 44 -0.84 12.71 -10.67
CA ALA A 44 -0.08 11.99 -9.66
C ALA A 44 -0.61 10.54 -9.45
N THR A 45 -1.94 10.34 -9.55
CA THR A 45 -2.65 9.06 -9.57
C THR A 45 -2.18 8.07 -10.64
N GLY A 46 -1.84 8.51 -11.84
CA GLY A 46 -1.38 7.63 -12.93
C GLY A 46 -0.02 7.00 -12.66
N LEU A 47 0.92 7.77 -12.10
CA LEU A 47 2.25 7.26 -11.73
C LEU A 47 2.15 6.28 -10.57
N GLY A 48 1.38 6.60 -9.53
CA GLY A 48 1.15 5.73 -8.39
C GLY A 48 0.58 4.39 -8.83
N SER A 49 -0.52 4.40 -9.59
CA SER A 49 -1.15 3.18 -10.11
C SER A 49 -0.19 2.36 -10.99
N ALA A 50 0.59 3.01 -11.85
CA ALA A 50 1.58 2.32 -12.69
C ALA A 50 2.69 1.67 -11.84
N PHE A 51 3.17 2.36 -10.81
CA PHE A 51 4.17 1.81 -9.90
C PHE A 51 3.64 0.57 -9.16
N HIS A 52 2.47 0.67 -8.55
CA HIS A 52 1.86 -0.45 -7.82
C HIS A 52 1.61 -1.66 -8.72
N GLU A 53 1.07 -1.46 -9.94
CA GLU A 53 0.89 -2.54 -10.92
C GLU A 53 2.22 -3.27 -11.22
N LEU A 54 3.30 -2.52 -11.41
CA LEU A 54 4.61 -3.11 -11.70
C LEU A 54 5.25 -3.75 -10.46
N ALA A 55 5.08 -3.16 -9.28
CA ALA A 55 5.55 -3.73 -8.02
C ALA A 55 4.82 -5.05 -7.70
N GLN A 56 3.50 -5.10 -7.86
CA GLN A 56 2.72 -6.33 -7.77
C GLN A 56 3.22 -7.38 -8.74
N ALA A 57 3.46 -7.00 -9.99
CA ALA A 57 3.98 -7.90 -11.01
C ALA A 57 5.36 -8.48 -10.69
N MET A 58 6.21 -7.75 -9.95
CA MET A 58 7.49 -8.29 -9.47
C MET A 58 7.27 -9.44 -8.50
N VAL A 59 6.33 -9.31 -7.57
CA VAL A 59 6.01 -10.36 -6.59
C VAL A 59 5.41 -11.58 -7.28
N GLU A 60 4.39 -11.39 -8.10
CA GLU A 60 3.69 -12.46 -8.83
C GLU A 60 4.59 -13.17 -9.86
N GLY A 61 5.52 -12.43 -10.46
CA GLY A 61 6.50 -12.92 -11.42
C GLY A 61 7.71 -13.62 -10.79
N GLY A 62 7.65 -13.99 -9.51
CA GLY A 62 8.73 -14.66 -8.80
C GLY A 62 9.91 -13.71 -8.51
N GLN A 63 9.61 -12.50 -8.14
CA GLN A 63 10.57 -11.47 -7.74
C GLN A 63 11.53 -11.04 -8.87
N ARG A 64 11.04 -11.01 -10.09
CA ARG A 64 11.80 -10.55 -11.25
C ARG A 64 11.49 -9.11 -11.59
N PHE A 65 12.51 -8.37 -11.98
CA PHE A 65 12.31 -7.01 -12.52
C PHE A 65 11.46 -7.09 -13.80
N PRO A 66 10.47 -6.19 -13.99
CA PRO A 66 9.59 -6.23 -15.15
C PRO A 66 10.38 -6.03 -16.45
N VAL A 67 10.04 -6.84 -17.45
CA VAL A 67 10.68 -6.69 -18.78
C VAL A 67 10.33 -5.31 -19.39
N PRO A 68 11.25 -4.72 -20.19
CA PRO A 68 11.04 -3.36 -20.75
C PRO A 68 9.72 -3.19 -21.50
N GLY A 69 9.25 -4.23 -22.20
CA GLY A 69 7.99 -4.22 -22.92
C GLY A 69 6.77 -4.06 -21.98
N ARG A 70 6.80 -4.67 -20.78
CA ARG A 70 5.75 -4.51 -19.77
C ARG A 70 5.75 -3.09 -19.21
N VAL A 71 6.92 -2.58 -18.82
CA VAL A 71 7.04 -1.20 -18.32
C VAL A 71 6.50 -0.20 -19.35
N ALA A 72 6.88 -0.35 -20.62
CA ALA A 72 6.40 0.51 -21.69
C ALA A 72 4.88 0.38 -21.90
N ALA A 73 4.31 -0.82 -21.78
CA ALA A 73 2.88 -1.04 -21.88
C ALA A 73 2.11 -0.38 -20.72
N THR A 74 2.59 -0.54 -19.48
CA THR A 74 2.02 0.10 -18.29
C THR A 74 2.06 1.62 -18.40
N LYS A 75 3.20 2.21 -18.81
CA LYS A 75 3.30 3.66 -19.07
C LYS A 75 2.25 4.16 -20.06
N ARG A 76 2.02 3.44 -21.17
CA ARG A 76 1.00 3.80 -22.16
C ARG A 76 -0.41 3.64 -21.61
N PHE A 77 -0.69 2.56 -20.89
CA PHE A 77 -2.01 2.31 -20.31
C PHE A 77 -2.42 3.43 -19.35
N TRP A 78 -1.50 3.84 -18.47
CA TRP A 78 -1.71 4.92 -17.51
C TRP A 78 -1.47 6.32 -18.12
N ARG A 79 -1.21 6.41 -19.43
CA ARG A 79 -1.02 7.66 -20.18
C ARG A 79 0.01 8.59 -19.52
N LEU A 80 1.10 8.01 -19.04
CA LEU A 80 2.15 8.81 -18.42
C LEU A 80 2.82 9.69 -19.46
N SER A 81 3.12 10.95 -19.09
CA SER A 81 4.02 11.78 -19.88
C SER A 81 5.43 11.23 -19.86
N GLU A 82 6.29 11.74 -20.73
CA GLU A 82 7.71 11.38 -20.75
C GLU A 82 8.36 11.61 -19.38
N ARG A 83 8.08 12.77 -18.76
CA ARG A 83 8.59 13.13 -17.43
C ARG A 83 8.12 12.15 -16.34
N ALA A 84 6.84 11.81 -16.29
CA ALA A 84 6.32 10.84 -15.35
C ALA A 84 6.87 9.44 -15.62
N GLY A 85 7.09 9.10 -16.89
CA GLY A 85 7.72 7.84 -17.27
C GLY A 85 9.15 7.70 -16.76
N VAL A 86 9.95 8.78 -16.78
CA VAL A 86 11.31 8.79 -16.18
C VAL A 86 11.22 8.62 -14.66
N ARG A 87 10.34 9.36 -13.99
CA ARG A 87 10.11 9.24 -12.53
C ARG A 87 9.72 7.81 -12.13
N LEU A 88 8.86 7.17 -12.93
CA LEU A 88 8.48 5.76 -12.70
C LEU A 88 9.69 4.83 -12.79
N ASP A 89 10.56 5.00 -13.81
CA ASP A 89 11.76 4.17 -13.95
C ASP A 89 12.70 4.34 -12.75
N GLU A 90 12.90 5.58 -12.29
CA GLU A 90 13.71 5.87 -11.12
C GLU A 90 13.11 5.26 -9.84
N ALA A 91 11.79 5.38 -9.65
CA ALA A 91 11.10 4.81 -8.50
C ALA A 91 11.21 3.27 -8.49
N LEU A 92 11.03 2.63 -9.66
CA LEU A 92 11.21 1.19 -9.81
C LEU A 92 12.63 0.74 -9.50
N ALA A 93 13.63 1.49 -9.97
CA ALA A 93 15.04 1.19 -9.72
C ALA A 93 15.38 1.31 -8.22
N ARG A 94 14.90 2.37 -7.55
CA ARG A 94 15.07 2.55 -6.09
C ARG A 94 14.43 1.42 -5.31
N TRP A 95 13.19 1.08 -5.61
CA TRP A 95 12.51 -0.05 -4.97
C TRP A 95 13.25 -1.35 -5.18
N TRP A 96 13.66 -1.63 -6.43
CA TRP A 96 14.37 -2.86 -6.78
C TRP A 96 15.67 -3.05 -5.99
N GLY A 97 16.46 -1.98 -5.85
CA GLY A 97 17.73 -1.98 -5.13
C GLY A 97 17.62 -1.77 -3.62
N SER A 98 16.41 -1.51 -3.08
CA SER A 98 16.24 -1.08 -1.70
C SER A 98 16.50 -2.16 -0.66
N ASP A 99 17.01 -1.74 0.49
CA ASP A 99 17.23 -2.63 1.63
C ASP A 99 15.92 -3.09 2.24
N VAL A 100 14.88 -2.23 2.24
CA VAL A 100 13.55 -2.61 2.72
C VAL A 100 12.92 -3.70 1.87
N ARG A 101 13.17 -3.72 0.55
CA ARG A 101 12.75 -4.83 -0.30
C ARG A 101 13.51 -6.12 0.04
N LYS A 102 14.82 -6.05 0.29
CA LYS A 102 15.60 -7.21 0.71
C LYS A 102 15.10 -7.76 2.05
N GLU A 103 14.76 -6.87 3.01
CA GLU A 103 14.14 -7.24 4.27
C GLU A 103 12.81 -7.98 4.03
N ALA A 104 11.89 -7.42 3.24
CA ALA A 104 10.64 -8.09 2.90
C ALA A 104 10.85 -9.48 2.26
N LEU A 105 11.82 -9.62 1.37
CA LEU A 105 12.13 -10.87 0.68
C LEU A 105 12.91 -11.88 1.54
N SER A 106 13.36 -11.53 2.72
CA SER A 106 13.95 -12.48 3.67
C SER A 106 12.90 -13.35 4.36
N HIS A 107 11.62 -12.95 4.31
CA HIS A 107 10.51 -13.74 4.81
C HIS A 107 10.10 -14.86 3.84
N ALA A 108 9.63 -15.97 4.38
CA ALA A 108 9.29 -17.14 3.58
C ALA A 108 8.06 -16.97 2.68
N ILE A 109 7.14 -16.11 3.09
CA ILE A 109 5.88 -15.86 2.36
C ILE A 109 5.79 -14.36 2.08
N VAL A 110 5.77 -14.01 0.80
CA VAL A 110 5.60 -12.62 0.34
C VAL A 110 4.41 -12.55 -0.60
N ARG A 111 3.45 -11.70 -0.30
CA ARG A 111 2.23 -11.52 -1.09
C ARG A 111 2.04 -10.03 -1.42
N ALA A 112 1.58 -9.77 -2.63
CA ALA A 112 1.18 -8.42 -3.06
C ALA A 112 -0.33 -8.25 -3.01
N GLU A 113 -0.78 -7.02 -2.87
CA GLU A 113 -2.20 -6.62 -2.94
C GLU A 113 -3.10 -7.50 -2.05
N VAL A 114 -2.71 -7.68 -0.78
CA VAL A 114 -3.45 -8.53 0.16
C VAL A 114 -4.72 -7.80 0.59
N PRO A 115 -5.91 -8.27 0.17
CA PRO A 115 -7.15 -7.61 0.50
C PRO A 115 -7.49 -7.79 1.98
N PHE A 116 -8.11 -6.78 2.56
CA PHE A 116 -8.70 -6.87 3.88
C PHE A 116 -10.10 -6.24 3.90
N PHE A 117 -10.90 -6.74 4.82
CA PHE A 117 -12.23 -6.21 5.10
C PHE A 117 -12.39 -6.17 6.63
N GLN A 118 -12.50 -4.98 7.20
CA GLN A 118 -12.52 -4.78 8.64
C GLN A 118 -13.76 -3.99 9.07
N ARG A 119 -14.48 -4.50 10.06
CA ARG A 119 -15.52 -3.73 10.74
C ARG A 119 -14.85 -2.66 11.61
N VAL A 120 -15.33 -1.43 11.51
CA VAL A 120 -14.89 -0.32 12.37
C VAL A 120 -16.02 0.00 13.33
N ASP A 121 -15.73 -0.04 14.62
CA ASP A 121 -16.65 0.41 15.66
C ASP A 121 -16.60 1.93 15.70
N SER A 122 -17.40 2.55 14.85
CA SER A 122 -17.67 3.99 14.87
C SER A 122 -19.10 4.25 15.31
N ALA A 123 -19.40 5.47 15.75
CA ALA A 123 -20.76 5.88 16.11
C ALA A 123 -21.79 5.66 14.98
N TYR A 124 -21.33 5.45 13.76
CA TYR A 124 -22.16 5.24 12.57
C TYR A 124 -22.15 3.79 12.07
N GLY A 125 -21.36 2.89 12.68
CA GLY A 125 -21.13 1.54 12.21
C GLY A 125 -20.58 1.54 10.77
N GLY A 126 -19.59 0.75 10.45
CA GLY A 126 -19.08 0.74 9.08
C GLY A 126 -18.07 -0.39 8.87
N TYR A 127 -17.77 -0.61 7.60
CA TYR A 127 -16.72 -1.52 7.18
C TYR A 127 -15.71 -0.73 6.38
N VAL A 128 -14.44 -1.09 6.56
CA VAL A 128 -13.33 -0.57 5.79
C VAL A 128 -12.77 -1.71 4.98
N GLU A 129 -12.68 -1.53 3.68
CA GLU A 129 -12.02 -2.46 2.77
C GLU A 129 -10.78 -1.81 2.16
N GLY A 130 -9.82 -2.61 1.78
CA GLY A 130 -8.61 -2.14 1.14
C GLY A 130 -7.67 -3.29 0.79
N ALA A 131 -6.46 -2.94 0.41
CA ALA A 131 -5.40 -3.91 0.20
C ALA A 131 -4.10 -3.41 0.82
N ILE A 132 -3.30 -4.33 1.34
CA ILE A 132 -1.91 -4.11 1.75
C ILE A 132 -1.04 -4.35 0.52
N ASP A 133 -0.24 -3.38 0.12
CA ASP A 133 0.55 -3.45 -1.10
C ASP A 133 1.51 -4.63 -1.12
N LEU A 134 2.20 -4.87 -0.01
CA LEU A 134 3.04 -6.05 0.17
C LEU A 134 2.98 -6.49 1.64
N LEU A 135 2.69 -7.76 1.84
CA LEU A 135 2.71 -8.42 3.16
C LEU A 135 3.71 -9.58 3.13
N ALA A 136 4.64 -9.57 4.08
CA ALA A 136 5.64 -10.60 4.26
C ALA A 136 5.50 -11.24 5.64
N THR A 137 5.52 -12.57 5.69
CA THR A 137 5.32 -13.36 6.91
C THR A 137 6.13 -14.65 6.86
N ASP A 138 6.29 -15.29 8.03
CA ASP A 138 6.93 -16.60 8.14
C ASP A 138 5.96 -17.62 8.75
N PRO A 139 6.01 -18.89 8.33
CA PRO A 139 5.19 -19.95 8.91
C PRO A 139 5.42 -20.09 10.41
N GLY A 140 4.34 -20.06 11.18
CA GLY A 140 4.39 -20.16 12.65
C GLY A 140 4.86 -18.88 13.37
N SER A 141 5.23 -17.84 12.67
CA SER A 141 5.50 -16.54 13.25
C SER A 141 4.21 -15.77 13.53
N THR A 142 4.19 -15.04 14.62
CA THR A 142 3.12 -14.08 14.95
C THR A 142 3.53 -12.63 14.62
N HIS A 143 4.59 -12.46 13.84
CA HIS A 143 5.04 -11.17 13.32
C HIS A 143 4.62 -10.99 11.86
N ALA A 144 4.14 -9.80 11.52
CA ALA A 144 3.85 -9.40 10.15
C ALA A 144 4.74 -8.21 9.75
N PHE A 145 5.34 -8.30 8.58
CA PHE A 145 6.06 -7.20 7.95
C PHE A 145 5.27 -6.72 6.74
N LEU A 146 4.92 -5.44 6.71
CA LEU A 146 4.19 -4.87 5.59
C LEU A 146 4.93 -3.68 4.97
N VAL A 147 4.76 -3.54 3.67
CA VAL A 147 5.21 -2.37 2.91
C VAL A 147 4.00 -1.74 2.24
N ASP A 148 3.95 -0.42 2.30
CA ASP A 148 3.01 0.42 1.57
C ASP A 148 3.81 1.42 0.73
N TYR A 149 3.57 1.45 -0.58
CA TYR A 149 4.32 2.30 -1.50
C TYR A 149 3.67 3.68 -1.60
N LYS A 150 4.50 4.71 -1.51
CA LYS A 150 4.07 6.10 -1.61
C LYS A 150 4.74 6.81 -2.77
N THR A 151 3.91 7.44 -3.59
CA THR A 151 4.32 8.36 -4.64
C THR A 151 3.85 9.77 -4.27
N GLY A 152 4.51 10.81 -4.78
CA GLY A 152 4.02 12.19 -4.62
C GLY A 152 4.45 12.94 -3.37
N ASP A 153 5.01 12.33 -2.35
CA ASP A 153 5.37 12.95 -1.05
C ASP A 153 6.54 13.97 -1.13
N ARG A 154 6.74 14.56 -2.30
CA ARG A 154 7.83 15.50 -2.56
C ARG A 154 7.71 16.77 -1.73
N GLY A 155 8.82 17.20 -1.17
CA GLY A 155 8.91 18.43 -0.38
C GLY A 155 8.45 18.29 1.08
N LEU A 156 8.08 17.10 1.52
CA LEU A 156 7.81 16.82 2.92
C LEU A 156 9.09 16.42 3.66
N ASP A 157 9.28 16.96 4.85
CA ASP A 157 10.34 16.51 5.75
C ASP A 157 9.95 15.20 6.48
N ALA A 158 10.89 14.59 7.16
CA ALA A 158 10.70 13.32 7.87
C ALA A 158 9.56 13.36 8.90
N ARG A 159 9.35 14.49 9.56
CA ARG A 159 8.27 14.67 10.54
C ARG A 159 6.91 14.71 9.87
N ALA A 160 6.79 15.49 8.79
CA ALA A 160 5.55 15.61 8.02
C ALA A 160 5.16 14.27 7.37
N LEU A 161 6.14 13.53 6.82
CA LEU A 161 5.94 12.18 6.29
C LEU A 161 5.40 11.24 7.37
N ARG A 162 6.01 11.27 8.57
CA ARG A 162 5.57 10.43 9.68
C ARG A 162 4.14 10.77 10.12
N GLN A 163 3.81 12.04 10.27
CA GLN A 163 2.45 12.46 10.64
C GLN A 163 1.42 12.06 9.57
N ARG A 164 1.79 12.22 8.30
CA ARG A 164 0.91 11.92 7.15
C ARG A 164 0.47 10.46 7.10
N HIS A 165 1.38 9.53 7.40
CA HIS A 165 1.12 8.10 7.25
C HIS A 165 0.74 7.41 8.57
N GLU A 166 0.78 8.10 9.71
CA GLU A 166 0.56 7.53 11.04
C GLU A 166 -0.82 6.86 11.18
N MET A 167 -1.87 7.51 10.72
CA MET A 167 -3.23 6.96 10.82
C MET A 167 -3.38 5.66 10.00
N GLN A 168 -2.82 5.62 8.80
CA GLN A 168 -2.86 4.43 7.95
C GLN A 168 -2.02 3.29 8.56
N ALA A 169 -0.85 3.60 9.15
CA ALA A 169 -0.03 2.61 9.84
C ALA A 169 -0.76 1.98 11.02
N ASN A 170 -1.39 2.81 11.87
CA ASN A 170 -2.22 2.33 12.98
C ASN A 170 -3.36 1.44 12.51
N PHE A 171 -4.01 1.82 11.41
CA PHE A 171 -5.11 1.03 10.85
C PHE A 171 -4.64 -0.34 10.34
N TYR A 172 -3.56 -0.41 9.57
CA TYR A 172 -2.99 -1.68 9.12
C TYR A 172 -2.58 -2.58 10.29
N ALA A 173 -1.92 -2.01 11.30
CA ALA A 173 -1.55 -2.75 12.49
C ALA A 173 -2.78 -3.28 13.23
N HIS A 174 -3.83 -2.47 13.37
CA HIS A 174 -5.09 -2.91 13.99
C HIS A 174 -5.71 -4.09 13.24
N VAL A 175 -5.77 -4.03 11.91
CA VAL A 175 -6.28 -5.13 11.07
C VAL A 175 -5.46 -6.40 11.28
N LEU A 176 -4.13 -6.31 11.16
CA LEU A 176 -3.24 -7.48 11.26
C LEU A 176 -3.23 -8.09 12.67
N MET A 177 -3.21 -7.26 13.72
CA MET A 177 -3.29 -7.75 15.09
C MET A 177 -4.65 -8.38 15.36
N GLY A 178 -5.74 -7.86 14.79
CA GLY A 178 -7.07 -8.48 14.83
C GLY A 178 -7.12 -9.85 14.12
N LEU A 179 -6.22 -10.11 13.17
CA LEU A 179 -6.05 -11.40 12.52
C LEU A 179 -5.13 -12.37 13.28
N GLY A 180 -4.60 -11.96 14.44
CA GLY A 180 -3.81 -12.82 15.33
C GLY A 180 -2.31 -12.58 15.30
N PHE A 181 -1.81 -11.58 14.58
CA PHE A 181 -0.41 -11.18 14.71
C PHE A 181 -0.17 -10.46 16.04
N SER A 182 0.91 -10.78 16.73
CA SER A 182 1.28 -10.15 18.00
C SER A 182 2.16 -8.92 17.82
N SER A 183 2.80 -8.78 16.66
CA SER A 183 3.60 -7.62 16.29
C SER A 183 3.53 -7.34 14.80
N VAL A 184 3.65 -6.06 14.44
CA VAL A 184 3.55 -5.59 13.05
C VAL A 184 4.61 -4.52 12.80
N SER A 185 5.45 -4.76 11.80
CA SER A 185 6.37 -3.75 11.26
C SER A 185 5.78 -3.16 9.98
N CYS A 186 5.49 -1.86 9.98
CA CYS A 186 5.02 -1.15 8.80
C CYS A 186 6.16 -0.32 8.19
N ARG A 187 6.30 -0.38 6.87
CA ARG A 187 7.26 0.42 6.09
C ARG A 187 6.53 1.20 5.01
N PHE A 188 6.38 2.51 5.21
CA PHE A 188 5.89 3.39 4.15
C PHE A 188 7.09 3.82 3.31
N VAL A 189 7.13 3.36 2.06
CA VAL A 189 8.27 3.51 1.17
C VAL A 189 7.97 4.61 0.16
N CYS A 190 8.54 5.80 0.39
CA CYS A 190 8.42 6.95 -0.51
C CYS A 190 9.35 6.76 -1.72
N VAL A 191 8.88 6.02 -2.72
CA VAL A 191 9.71 5.53 -3.84
C VAL A 191 10.23 6.64 -4.75
N GLU A 192 9.65 7.83 -4.71
CA GLU A 192 10.13 8.99 -5.43
C GLU A 192 11.15 9.85 -4.66
N LEU A 193 11.32 9.57 -3.37
CA LEU A 193 12.28 10.28 -2.52
C LEU A 193 13.52 9.42 -2.30
N GLU A 194 14.67 10.02 -2.53
CA GLU A 194 15.96 9.38 -2.30
C GLU A 194 16.54 9.84 -0.97
N ARG A 195 17.13 8.94 -0.22
CA ARG A 195 17.81 9.26 1.02
C ARG A 195 19.12 10.01 0.73
N GLU A 196 19.34 11.13 1.44
CA GLU A 196 20.55 11.94 1.29
C GLU A 196 21.82 11.18 1.74
N ASP A 197 21.70 10.35 2.78
CA ASP A 197 22.79 9.57 3.37
C ASP A 197 23.02 8.21 2.68
N ALA A 198 22.14 7.81 1.76
CA ALA A 198 22.21 6.52 1.07
C ALA A 198 21.65 6.63 -0.36
N PRO A 199 22.47 7.11 -1.32
CA PRO A 199 22.06 7.22 -2.71
C PRO A 199 21.51 5.91 -3.29
N GLY A 200 20.44 6.01 -4.07
CA GLY A 200 19.73 4.86 -4.64
C GLY A 200 18.75 4.19 -3.67
N GLN A 201 18.70 4.59 -2.39
CA GLN A 201 17.74 4.07 -1.42
C GLN A 201 16.53 5.01 -1.30
N PRO A 202 15.29 4.48 -1.26
CA PRO A 202 14.12 5.30 -1.01
C PRO A 202 14.07 5.79 0.45
N VAL A 203 13.38 6.90 0.67
CA VAL A 203 13.01 7.30 2.03
C VAL A 203 11.97 6.32 2.56
N VAL A 204 12.19 5.83 3.78
CA VAL A 204 11.30 4.87 4.45
C VAL A 204 10.84 5.45 5.77
N VAL A 205 9.53 5.44 6.01
CA VAL A 205 8.93 5.83 7.28
C VAL A 205 8.51 4.56 8.03
N PRO A 206 9.25 4.17 9.08
CA PRO A 206 8.96 2.96 9.83
C PRO A 206 7.95 3.21 10.95
N TYR A 207 7.10 2.22 11.20
CA TYR A 207 6.26 2.12 12.40
C TYR A 207 6.32 0.70 12.92
N GLU A 208 6.37 0.57 14.24
CA GLU A 208 6.43 -0.70 14.94
C GLU A 208 5.28 -0.80 15.93
N PHE A 209 4.58 -1.91 15.92
CA PHE A 209 3.45 -2.17 16.81
C PHE A 209 3.58 -3.53 17.47
N ASP A 210 3.27 -3.56 18.76
CA ASP A 210 3.26 -4.76 19.59
C ASP A 210 2.34 -4.54 20.82
N ALA A 211 2.35 -5.44 21.76
CA ALA A 211 1.56 -5.31 22.99
C ALA A 211 1.98 -4.10 23.86
N ALA A 212 3.25 -3.67 23.79
CA ALA A 212 3.74 -2.50 24.52
C ALA A 212 3.43 -1.18 23.79
N HIS A 213 3.33 -1.24 22.47
CA HIS A 213 3.06 -0.11 21.59
C HIS A 213 1.88 -0.45 20.67
N PRO A 214 0.65 -0.57 21.19
CA PRO A 214 -0.51 -0.95 20.39
C PRO A 214 -0.92 0.16 19.41
N PRO A 215 -1.57 -0.20 18.27
CA PRO A 215 -2.10 0.78 17.36
C PRO A 215 -3.17 1.65 18.04
N ARG A 216 -3.16 2.94 17.73
CA ARG A 216 -4.11 3.92 18.25
C ARG A 216 -5.15 4.22 17.18
N MET A 217 -6.37 3.76 17.42
CA MET A 217 -7.51 4.16 16.60
C MET A 217 -8.07 5.45 17.23
N GLY A 218 -7.89 6.59 16.52
CA GLY A 218 -8.30 7.92 16.98
C GLY A 218 -9.81 8.08 17.06
#